data_d54065f5dbba3e804ed8166574dc353e
#
_entry.id   d54065f5dbba3e804ed8166574dc353e
#
_cell.length_a   1.000
_cell.length_b   1.000
_cell.length_c   1.000
_cell.angle_alpha   90.00
_cell.angle_beta   90.00
_cell.angle_gamma   90.00
#
_symmetry.space_group_name_H-M   'P 1'
#
loop_
_entity.id
_entity.type
_entity.pdbx_description
1 polymer ?
#
loop_
_entity_poly.entity_id
_entity_poly.type
_entity_poly.pdbx_seq_one_letter_code
_entity_poly.pdbx_strand_id
1 'polypeptide(L)'
;MNPGARMLILGKQGAGKGTQAVRLSRHYVVPHISTGDTFRAAVRSGSEFGQLAKQYLDAGDLVPDDVVIGVVQERLTRADTSHRGFILDGFPRTVRQAEALVEILAPRGLDLAVDLEIDTSHVLRRLASRRVCSDCGANYAVPDNPPRVRGICDVCGGEVLQRDDDTEAAIRHRLEIYERQTAPLIQWYEQKELLVPIHALGTADEVTERIVAEVDRRQRDRPTT
;
A
#
# COMPACT_ATOMS: atom_id res chain seq x y z
N MET A 1 12.47 -22.26 -6.78
CA MET A 1 12.06 -21.22 -5.79
C MET A 1 11.90 -19.94 -6.57
N ASN A 2 10.70 -19.34 -6.56
CA ASN A 2 10.52 -18.03 -7.18
C ASN A 2 11.48 -17.04 -6.53
N PRO A 3 12.36 -16.35 -7.29
CA PRO A 3 13.18 -15.29 -6.72
C PRO A 3 12.22 -14.23 -6.17
N GLY A 4 12.41 -13.84 -4.92
CA GLY A 4 11.52 -12.93 -4.23
C GLY A 4 11.26 -11.66 -5.05
N ALA A 5 10.02 -11.28 -5.20
CA ALA A 5 9.62 -10.11 -5.97
C ALA A 5 9.78 -8.82 -5.14
N ARG A 6 10.32 -7.77 -5.75
CA ARG A 6 10.43 -6.42 -5.19
C ARG A 6 9.39 -5.53 -5.87
N MET A 7 8.26 -5.37 -5.23
CA MET A 7 7.09 -4.73 -5.84
C MET A 7 6.62 -3.51 -5.07
N LEU A 8 6.06 -2.55 -5.82
CA LEU A 8 5.26 -1.46 -5.29
C LEU A 8 3.79 -1.68 -5.64
N ILE A 9 2.90 -1.20 -4.79
CA ILE A 9 1.48 -1.07 -5.13
C ILE A 9 1.09 0.40 -5.05
N LEU A 10 0.78 0.97 -6.21
CA LEU A 10 0.28 2.32 -6.41
C LEU A 10 -1.24 2.33 -6.57
N GLY A 11 -1.82 3.51 -6.60
CA GLY A 11 -3.25 3.71 -6.80
C GLY A 11 -3.89 4.57 -5.72
N LYS A 12 -5.06 5.10 -6.01
CA LYS A 12 -5.85 5.94 -5.08
C LYS A 12 -6.10 5.22 -3.75
N GLN A 13 -6.34 5.98 -2.69
CA GLN A 13 -6.84 5.37 -1.47
C GLN A 13 -8.20 4.71 -1.75
N GLY A 14 -8.49 3.57 -1.11
CA GLY A 14 -9.70 2.81 -1.44
C GLY A 14 -9.61 1.95 -2.72
N ALA A 15 -8.51 2.03 -3.50
CA ALA A 15 -8.29 1.17 -4.67
C ALA A 15 -8.12 -0.32 -4.32
N GLY A 16 -7.80 -0.64 -3.06
CA GLY A 16 -7.59 -2.02 -2.63
C GLY A 16 -6.13 -2.39 -2.39
N LYS A 17 -5.21 -1.43 -2.38
CA LYS A 17 -3.75 -1.66 -2.22
C LYS A 17 -3.40 -2.60 -1.07
N GLY A 18 -3.84 -2.29 0.15
CA GLY A 18 -3.53 -3.11 1.33
C GLY A 18 -4.11 -4.53 1.23
N THR A 19 -5.32 -4.68 0.67
CA THR A 19 -5.92 -6.00 0.43
C THR A 19 -5.07 -6.82 -0.52
N GLN A 20 -4.65 -6.23 -1.64
CA GLN A 20 -3.81 -6.91 -2.62
C GLN A 20 -2.39 -7.15 -2.09
N ALA A 21 -1.81 -6.20 -1.38
CA ALA A 21 -0.49 -6.36 -0.77
C ALA A 21 -0.41 -7.58 0.17
N VAL A 22 -1.42 -7.77 1.03
CA VAL A 22 -1.50 -8.94 1.93
C VAL A 22 -1.62 -10.25 1.14
N ARG A 23 -2.42 -10.28 0.07
CA ARG A 23 -2.63 -11.48 -0.75
C ARG A 23 -1.37 -11.84 -1.55
N LEU A 24 -0.76 -10.86 -2.18
CA LEU A 24 0.49 -11.02 -2.94
C LEU A 24 1.67 -11.38 -2.03
N SER A 25 1.73 -10.82 -0.82
CA SER A 25 2.74 -11.16 0.19
C SER A 25 2.69 -12.66 0.53
N ARG A 26 1.49 -13.22 0.67
CA ARG A 26 1.30 -14.66 0.89
C ARG A 26 1.65 -15.49 -0.35
N HIS A 27 1.25 -15.03 -1.54
CA HIS A 27 1.47 -15.73 -2.80
C HIS A 27 2.97 -15.84 -3.15
N TYR A 28 3.71 -14.72 -3.05
CA TYR A 28 5.14 -14.66 -3.36
C TYR A 28 6.06 -14.94 -2.16
N VAL A 29 5.49 -15.15 -0.98
CA VAL A 29 6.22 -15.41 0.29
C VAL A 29 7.24 -14.31 0.59
N VAL A 30 6.82 -13.06 0.44
CA VAL A 30 7.62 -11.85 0.71
C VAL A 30 6.93 -10.95 1.73
N PRO A 31 7.66 -10.17 2.56
CA PRO A 31 7.03 -9.27 3.52
C PRO A 31 6.23 -8.16 2.84
N HIS A 32 5.06 -7.87 3.40
CA HIS A 32 4.28 -6.67 3.13
C HIS A 32 4.74 -5.55 4.06
N ILE A 33 5.08 -4.39 3.50
CA ILE A 33 5.52 -3.20 4.20
C ILE A 33 4.55 -2.08 3.88
N SER A 34 3.70 -1.72 4.86
CA SER A 34 2.76 -0.62 4.77
C SER A 34 3.25 0.55 5.61
N THR A 35 3.63 1.66 4.97
CA THR A 35 4.04 2.88 5.68
C THR A 35 2.88 3.45 6.50
N GLY A 36 1.66 3.41 5.97
CA GLY A 36 0.48 3.86 6.68
C GLY A 36 0.23 3.08 7.97
N ASP A 37 0.41 1.75 7.96
CA ASP A 37 0.22 0.91 9.15
C ASP A 37 1.37 1.11 10.15
N THR A 38 2.59 1.32 9.64
CA THR A 38 3.76 1.65 10.49
C THR A 38 3.52 2.94 11.27
N PHE A 39 3.08 4.01 10.59
CA PHE A 39 2.77 5.27 11.26
C PHE A 39 1.59 5.15 12.24
N ARG A 40 0.52 4.48 11.85
CA ARG A 40 -0.62 4.23 12.78
C ARG A 40 -0.21 3.42 14.00
N ALA A 41 0.66 2.42 13.85
CA ALA A 41 1.20 1.67 14.98
C ALA A 41 2.04 2.56 15.91
N ALA A 42 2.88 3.45 15.35
CA ALA A 42 3.66 4.41 16.12
C ALA A 42 2.75 5.40 16.90
N VAL A 43 1.66 5.87 16.27
CA VAL A 43 0.66 6.71 16.95
C VAL A 43 0.01 5.98 18.13
N ARG A 44 -0.39 4.72 17.93
CA ARG A 44 -1.00 3.91 19.02
C ARG A 44 -0.03 3.64 20.16
N SER A 45 1.26 3.47 19.89
CA SER A 45 2.27 3.27 20.94
C SER A 45 2.60 4.54 21.72
N GLY A 46 2.14 5.71 21.29
CA GLY A 46 2.40 6.99 21.95
C GLY A 46 3.86 7.46 21.84
N SER A 47 4.66 6.88 20.94
CA SER A 47 6.05 7.28 20.73
C SER A 47 6.15 8.74 20.25
N GLU A 48 7.28 9.41 20.50
CA GLU A 48 7.53 10.77 19.97
C GLU A 48 7.36 10.83 18.45
N PHE A 49 7.86 9.83 17.75
CA PHE A 49 7.66 9.65 16.32
C PHE A 49 6.18 9.51 15.94
N GLY A 50 5.41 8.76 16.73
CA GLY A 50 3.97 8.62 16.55
C GLY A 50 3.21 9.94 16.76
N GLN A 51 3.60 10.74 17.75
CA GLN A 51 3.01 12.06 17.99
C GLN A 51 3.25 13.01 16.82
N LEU A 52 4.45 13.00 16.25
CA LEU A 52 4.77 13.79 15.04
C LEU A 52 3.93 13.31 13.85
N ALA A 53 3.88 12.02 13.60
CA ALA A 53 3.13 11.44 12.47
C ALA A 53 1.62 11.69 12.59
N LYS A 54 1.09 11.72 13.83
CA LYS A 54 -0.34 11.93 14.11
C LYS A 54 -0.87 13.21 13.51
N GLN A 55 -0.15 14.32 13.59
CA GLN A 55 -0.57 15.62 13.06
C GLN A 55 -0.86 15.55 11.55
N TYR A 56 0.00 14.88 10.81
CA TYR A 56 -0.17 14.69 9.35
C TYR A 56 -1.28 13.70 9.03
N LEU A 57 -1.38 12.59 9.77
CA LEU A 57 -2.42 11.58 9.55
C LEU A 57 -3.83 12.14 9.82
N ASP A 58 -4.00 12.90 10.90
CA ASP A 58 -5.28 13.51 11.26
C ASP A 58 -5.70 14.59 10.24
N ALA A 59 -4.74 15.37 9.72
CA ALA A 59 -4.98 16.33 8.66
C ALA A 59 -5.25 15.68 7.29
N GLY A 60 -4.91 14.41 7.11
CA GLY A 60 -4.95 13.71 5.83
C GLY A 60 -3.77 14.04 4.92
N ASP A 61 -2.74 14.70 5.44
CA ASP A 61 -1.52 15.10 4.75
C ASP A 61 -0.49 13.96 4.67
N LEU A 62 0.55 14.17 3.85
CA LEU A 62 1.71 13.28 3.83
C LEU A 62 2.67 13.64 4.96
N VAL A 63 3.19 12.63 5.63
CA VAL A 63 4.34 12.78 6.52
C VAL A 63 5.54 13.26 5.69
N PRO A 64 6.40 14.16 6.20
CA PRO A 64 7.54 14.69 5.45
C PRO A 64 8.42 13.59 4.82
N ASP A 65 8.86 13.82 3.59
CA ASP A 65 9.58 12.82 2.78
C ASP A 65 10.80 12.22 3.50
N ASP A 66 11.61 13.04 4.14
CA ASP A 66 12.83 12.58 4.83
C ASP A 66 12.52 11.60 5.97
N VAL A 67 11.41 11.82 6.67
CA VAL A 67 10.93 10.95 7.75
C VAL A 67 10.48 9.60 7.18
N VAL A 68 9.68 9.64 6.11
CA VAL A 68 9.17 8.41 5.48
C VAL A 68 10.31 7.61 4.84
N ILE A 69 11.24 8.29 4.15
CA ILE A 69 12.41 7.68 3.52
C ILE A 69 13.26 6.96 4.57
N GLY A 70 13.54 7.60 5.71
CA GLY A 70 14.33 6.99 6.79
C GLY A 70 13.68 5.71 7.35
N VAL A 71 12.36 5.75 7.59
CA VAL A 71 11.60 4.57 8.08
C VAL A 71 11.63 3.43 7.07
N VAL A 72 11.46 3.72 5.79
CA VAL A 72 11.48 2.70 4.73
C VAL A 72 12.89 2.14 4.56
N GLN A 73 13.91 2.98 4.55
CA GLN A 73 15.30 2.56 4.44
C GLN A 73 15.67 1.60 5.58
N GLU A 74 15.38 1.95 6.84
CA GLU A 74 15.60 1.07 7.98
C GLU A 74 14.88 -0.28 7.81
N ARG A 75 13.62 -0.26 7.36
CA ARG A 75 12.84 -1.49 7.15
C ARG A 75 13.41 -2.38 6.05
N LEU A 76 13.90 -1.79 4.96
CA LEU A 76 14.46 -2.52 3.82
C LEU A 76 15.84 -3.12 4.06
N THR A 77 16.58 -2.67 5.08
CA THR A 77 17.86 -3.27 5.47
C THR A 77 17.71 -4.58 6.26
N ARG A 78 16.53 -4.90 6.75
CA ARG A 78 16.30 -6.12 7.51
C ARG A 78 16.45 -7.37 6.63
N ALA A 79 16.96 -8.46 7.20
CA ALA A 79 17.29 -9.68 6.48
C ALA A 79 16.10 -10.31 5.74
N ASP A 80 14.87 -10.18 6.27
CA ASP A 80 13.66 -10.71 5.65
C ASP A 80 13.30 -10.02 4.33
N THR A 81 13.70 -8.75 4.15
CA THR A 81 13.45 -7.95 2.95
C THR A 81 14.62 -7.97 1.96
N SER A 82 15.85 -7.88 2.48
CA SER A 82 17.04 -7.79 1.62
C SER A 82 17.24 -9.03 0.76
N HIS A 83 16.89 -10.22 1.27
CA HIS A 83 17.09 -11.50 0.59
C HIS A 83 15.86 -11.99 -0.17
N ARG A 84 14.67 -11.81 0.40
CA ARG A 84 13.42 -12.39 -0.17
C ARG A 84 12.67 -11.46 -1.13
N GLY A 85 12.93 -10.17 -1.08
CA GLY A 85 12.09 -9.16 -1.73
C GLY A 85 11.04 -8.60 -0.78
N PHE A 86 10.07 -7.87 -1.31
CA PHE A 86 9.06 -7.15 -0.52
C PHE A 86 7.91 -6.65 -1.38
N ILE A 87 6.82 -6.28 -0.73
CA ILE A 87 5.75 -5.47 -1.31
C ILE A 87 5.63 -4.20 -0.49
N LEU A 88 5.84 -3.04 -1.13
CA LEU A 88 5.65 -1.72 -0.53
C LEU A 88 4.23 -1.22 -0.83
N ASP A 89 3.51 -0.82 0.22
CA ASP A 89 2.19 -0.19 0.16
C ASP A 89 2.24 1.18 0.84
N GLY A 90 1.84 2.21 0.10
CA GLY A 90 1.82 3.58 0.58
C GLY A 90 3.16 4.31 0.55
N PHE A 91 4.17 3.75 -0.09
CA PHE A 91 5.45 4.37 -0.43
C PHE A 91 5.95 3.81 -1.78
N PRO A 92 6.51 4.64 -2.67
CA PRO A 92 6.61 6.10 -2.57
C PRO A 92 5.25 6.79 -2.83
N ARG A 93 5.11 8.04 -2.36
CA ARG A 93 3.97 8.93 -2.65
C ARG A 93 4.38 10.22 -3.34
N THR A 94 5.66 10.49 -3.46
CA THR A 94 6.22 11.63 -4.18
C THR A 94 7.36 11.17 -5.07
N VAL A 95 7.68 11.97 -6.11
CA VAL A 95 8.81 11.67 -7.01
C VAL A 95 10.13 11.63 -6.22
N ARG A 96 10.32 12.54 -5.25
CA ARG A 96 11.49 12.54 -4.36
C ARG A 96 11.64 11.22 -3.60
N GLN A 97 10.55 10.67 -3.07
CA GLN A 97 10.56 9.37 -2.42
C GLN A 97 10.91 8.23 -3.41
N ALA A 98 10.44 8.32 -4.66
CA ALA A 98 10.76 7.33 -5.68
C ALA A 98 12.24 7.36 -6.07
N GLU A 99 12.83 8.53 -6.19
CA GLU A 99 14.26 8.72 -6.43
C GLU A 99 15.11 8.14 -5.29
N ALA A 100 14.77 8.47 -4.04
CA ALA A 100 15.42 7.89 -2.87
C ALA A 100 15.30 6.35 -2.82
N LEU A 101 14.14 5.81 -3.23
CA LEU A 101 13.96 4.36 -3.29
C LEU A 101 14.90 3.70 -4.30
N VAL A 102 15.16 4.33 -5.45
CA VAL A 102 16.14 3.83 -6.43
C VAL A 102 17.52 3.72 -5.80
N GLU A 103 17.96 4.73 -5.06
CA GLU A 103 19.25 4.74 -4.37
C GLU A 103 19.32 3.65 -3.28
N ILE A 104 18.28 3.52 -2.45
CA ILE A 104 18.19 2.51 -1.40
C ILE A 104 18.27 1.08 -1.96
N LEU A 105 17.67 0.86 -3.15
CA LEU A 105 17.60 -0.47 -3.76
C LEU A 105 18.79 -0.81 -4.66
N ALA A 106 19.70 0.12 -4.91
CA ALA A 106 20.88 -0.13 -5.76
C ALA A 106 21.75 -1.26 -5.18
N PRO A 107 22.39 -2.10 -6.03
CA PRO A 107 22.28 -2.11 -7.51
C PRO A 107 21.09 -2.92 -8.06
N ARG A 108 20.37 -3.67 -7.22
CA ARG A 108 19.37 -4.67 -7.67
C ARG A 108 18.07 -4.04 -8.21
N GLY A 109 17.68 -2.87 -7.69
CA GLY A 109 16.50 -2.14 -8.12
C GLY A 109 15.15 -2.76 -7.73
N LEU A 110 14.09 -2.23 -8.34
CA LEU A 110 12.71 -2.67 -8.23
C LEU A 110 12.37 -3.60 -9.40
N ASP A 111 11.48 -4.57 -9.17
CA ASP A 111 11.02 -5.46 -10.24
C ASP A 111 9.87 -4.85 -11.04
N LEU A 112 8.89 -4.27 -10.35
CA LEU A 112 7.74 -3.62 -10.98
C LEU A 112 6.94 -2.76 -9.98
N ALA A 113 6.12 -1.86 -10.52
CA ALA A 113 5.16 -1.04 -9.81
C ALA A 113 3.75 -1.33 -10.35
N VAL A 114 2.91 -1.97 -9.54
CA VAL A 114 1.51 -2.23 -9.87
C VAL A 114 0.70 -0.97 -9.59
N ASP A 115 0.00 -0.44 -10.59
CA ASP A 115 -0.98 0.63 -10.39
C ASP A 115 -2.40 0.08 -10.42
N LEU A 116 -3.13 0.24 -9.34
CA LEU A 116 -4.53 -0.16 -9.20
C LEU A 116 -5.44 0.95 -9.71
N GLU A 117 -5.85 0.83 -10.98
CA GLU A 117 -6.74 1.78 -11.64
C GLU A 117 -8.19 1.61 -11.19
N ILE A 118 -8.79 2.68 -10.69
CA ILE A 118 -10.19 2.71 -10.28
C ILE A 118 -10.76 4.13 -10.35
N ASP A 119 -12.03 4.23 -10.73
CA ASP A 119 -12.73 5.50 -10.75
C ASP A 119 -12.95 6.07 -9.35
N THR A 120 -12.87 7.39 -9.23
CA THR A 120 -13.06 8.12 -7.97
C THR A 120 -14.42 7.83 -7.32
N SER A 121 -15.47 7.64 -8.12
CA SER A 121 -16.81 7.27 -7.61
C SER A 121 -16.83 5.94 -6.86
N HIS A 122 -16.06 4.94 -7.33
CA HIS A 122 -15.90 3.65 -6.65
C HIS A 122 -15.06 3.79 -5.38
N VAL A 123 -14.01 4.61 -5.43
CA VAL A 123 -13.17 4.93 -4.26
C VAL A 123 -14.00 5.51 -3.12
N LEU A 124 -14.84 6.51 -3.41
CA LEU A 124 -15.70 7.13 -2.41
C LEU A 124 -16.63 6.12 -1.73
N ARG A 125 -17.29 5.27 -2.52
CA ARG A 125 -18.17 4.20 -1.98
C ARG A 125 -17.39 3.22 -1.09
N ARG A 126 -16.22 2.75 -1.56
CA ARG A 126 -15.39 1.81 -0.80
C ARG A 126 -14.88 2.40 0.52
N LEU A 127 -14.50 3.67 0.55
CA LEU A 127 -14.01 4.32 1.76
C LEU A 127 -15.13 4.58 2.78
N ALA A 128 -16.32 4.96 2.32
CA ALA A 128 -17.48 5.13 3.18
C ALA A 128 -17.90 3.80 3.87
N SER A 129 -17.77 2.68 3.14
CA SER A 129 -18.10 1.34 3.66
C SER A 129 -16.98 0.70 4.47
N ARG A 130 -15.74 1.23 4.43
CA ARG A 130 -14.57 0.63 5.05
C ARG A 130 -14.68 0.57 6.56
N ARG A 131 -14.27 -0.58 7.09
CA ARG A 131 -14.04 -0.80 8.52
C ARG A 131 -12.69 -1.49 8.69
N VAL A 132 -12.03 -1.26 9.80
CA VAL A 132 -10.67 -1.77 10.06
C VAL A 132 -10.58 -2.26 11.50
N CYS A 133 -9.93 -3.38 11.70
CA CYS A 133 -9.60 -3.84 13.04
C CYS A 133 -8.56 -2.93 13.67
N SER A 134 -8.82 -2.46 14.90
CA SER A 134 -7.91 -1.61 15.69
C SER A 134 -6.56 -2.29 15.96
N ASP A 135 -6.56 -3.61 16.16
CA ASP A 135 -5.39 -4.36 16.61
C ASP A 135 -4.52 -4.87 15.45
N CYS A 136 -5.12 -5.65 14.53
CA CYS A 136 -4.36 -6.31 13.46
C CYS A 136 -4.44 -5.60 12.10
N GLY A 137 -5.26 -4.56 11.95
CA GLY A 137 -5.40 -3.82 10.69
C GLY A 137 -6.21 -4.54 9.60
N ALA A 138 -6.86 -5.68 9.91
CA ALA A 138 -7.69 -6.40 8.96
C ALA A 138 -8.80 -5.48 8.42
N ASN A 139 -9.01 -5.50 7.09
CA ASN A 139 -9.97 -4.64 6.42
C ASN A 139 -11.29 -5.37 6.14
N TYR A 140 -12.38 -4.68 6.37
CA TYR A 140 -13.76 -5.08 6.11
C TYR A 140 -14.48 -4.00 5.30
N ALA A 141 -15.61 -4.37 4.69
CA ALA A 141 -16.49 -3.43 3.99
C ALA A 141 -17.95 -3.75 4.37
N VAL A 142 -18.68 -2.77 4.85
CA VAL A 142 -20.10 -2.96 5.24
C VAL A 142 -20.99 -2.26 4.24
N PRO A 143 -21.94 -2.97 3.56
CA PRO A 143 -22.38 -4.36 3.85
C PRO A 143 -21.65 -5.47 3.07
N ASP A 144 -20.77 -5.17 2.13
CA ASP A 144 -20.29 -6.12 1.10
C ASP A 144 -19.42 -7.25 1.64
N ASN A 145 -18.60 -6.96 2.65
CA ASN A 145 -17.71 -7.92 3.31
C ASN A 145 -17.59 -7.60 4.81
N PRO A 146 -18.68 -7.75 5.59
CA PRO A 146 -18.64 -7.48 7.03
C PRO A 146 -17.88 -8.57 7.79
N PRO A 147 -17.41 -8.31 9.04
CA PRO A 147 -16.96 -9.38 9.92
C PRO A 147 -18.14 -10.31 10.27
N ARG A 148 -17.85 -11.57 10.56
CA ARG A 148 -18.85 -12.60 10.94
C ARG A 148 -19.71 -12.17 12.14
N VAL A 149 -19.06 -11.55 13.11
CA VAL A 149 -19.72 -10.94 14.25
C VAL A 149 -19.52 -9.43 14.17
N ARG A 150 -20.62 -8.67 14.15
CA ARG A 150 -20.56 -7.21 14.03
C ARG A 150 -19.64 -6.61 15.09
N GLY A 151 -18.65 -5.82 14.64
CA GLY A 151 -17.71 -5.12 15.52
C GLY A 151 -16.54 -5.97 16.01
N ILE A 152 -16.47 -7.27 15.68
CA ILE A 152 -15.41 -8.18 16.12
C ILE A 152 -14.61 -8.68 14.92
N CYS A 153 -13.30 -8.58 15.01
CA CYS A 153 -12.39 -9.01 13.95
C CYS A 153 -12.31 -10.54 13.85
N ASP A 154 -12.52 -11.08 12.64
CA ASP A 154 -12.44 -12.52 12.37
C ASP A 154 -11.01 -13.08 12.49
N VAL A 155 -9.99 -12.22 12.45
CA VAL A 155 -8.57 -12.62 12.46
C VAL A 155 -8.01 -12.69 13.87
N CYS A 156 -8.28 -11.69 14.72
CA CYS A 156 -7.65 -11.58 16.03
C CYS A 156 -8.64 -11.34 17.18
N GLY A 157 -9.94 -11.18 16.91
CA GLY A 157 -10.95 -10.88 17.94
C GLY A 157 -10.99 -9.42 18.38
N GLY A 158 -10.13 -8.56 17.87
CA GLY A 158 -10.09 -7.14 18.20
C GLY A 158 -11.28 -6.35 17.66
N GLU A 159 -11.42 -5.09 18.04
CA GLU A 159 -12.54 -4.24 17.66
C GLU A 159 -12.44 -3.79 16.20
N VAL A 160 -13.59 -3.80 15.48
CA VAL A 160 -13.69 -3.36 14.07
C VAL A 160 -14.43 -2.04 14.01
N LEU A 161 -13.70 -0.99 13.63
CA LEU A 161 -14.14 0.41 13.64
C LEU A 161 -14.03 1.06 12.24
N GLN A 162 -14.72 2.18 12.06
CA GLN A 162 -14.40 3.12 10.99
C GLN A 162 -13.15 3.89 11.37
N ARG A 163 -12.27 4.17 10.40
CA ARG A 163 -11.10 5.02 10.66
C ARG A 163 -11.53 6.48 10.83
N ASP A 164 -10.88 7.18 11.73
CA ASP A 164 -11.13 8.61 11.97
C ASP A 164 -10.84 9.46 10.72
N ASP A 165 -9.90 9.01 9.88
CA ASP A 165 -9.50 9.65 8.61
C ASP A 165 -10.37 9.24 7.41
N ASP A 166 -11.48 8.53 7.61
CA ASP A 166 -12.46 8.16 6.57
C ASP A 166 -13.74 9.03 6.62
N THR A 167 -13.61 10.29 7.01
CA THR A 167 -14.67 11.30 6.81
C THR A 167 -14.69 11.78 5.37
N GLU A 168 -15.83 12.25 4.89
CA GLU A 168 -15.97 12.73 3.50
C GLU A 168 -14.95 13.85 3.18
N ALA A 169 -14.77 14.80 4.11
CA ALA A 169 -13.82 15.89 3.94
C ALA A 169 -12.37 15.38 3.86
N ALA A 170 -11.97 14.49 4.77
CA ALA A 170 -10.64 13.89 4.76
C ALA A 170 -10.39 13.05 3.50
N ILE A 171 -11.40 12.31 3.02
CA ILE A 171 -11.29 11.53 1.79
C ILE A 171 -11.06 12.44 0.58
N ARG A 172 -11.82 13.53 0.45
CA ARG A 172 -11.67 14.50 -0.65
C ARG A 172 -10.28 15.14 -0.63
N HIS A 173 -9.84 15.63 0.53
CA HIS A 173 -8.52 16.22 0.70
C HIS A 173 -7.38 15.24 0.32
N ARG A 174 -7.46 13.99 0.74
CA ARG A 174 -6.46 12.97 0.39
C ARG A 174 -6.47 12.59 -1.08
N LEU A 175 -7.61 12.67 -1.75
CA LEU A 175 -7.69 12.50 -3.22
C LEU A 175 -7.02 13.67 -3.95
N GLU A 176 -7.20 14.91 -3.49
CA GLU A 176 -6.51 16.08 -4.04
C GLU A 176 -4.99 15.97 -3.88
N ILE A 177 -4.52 15.53 -2.70
CA ILE A 177 -3.09 15.28 -2.46
C ILE A 177 -2.59 14.17 -3.39
N TYR A 178 -3.35 13.07 -3.54
CA TYR A 178 -2.99 12.00 -4.46
C TYR A 178 -2.80 12.51 -5.88
N GLU A 179 -3.76 13.25 -6.42
CA GLU A 179 -3.68 13.77 -7.80
C GLU A 179 -2.49 14.72 -7.98
N ARG A 180 -2.18 15.54 -6.98
CA ARG A 180 -1.11 16.53 -7.05
C ARG A 180 0.29 15.92 -6.84
N GLN A 181 0.45 14.97 -5.92
CA GLN A 181 1.76 14.50 -5.47
C GLN A 181 2.07 13.05 -5.87
N THR A 182 1.07 12.18 -5.93
CA THR A 182 1.26 10.74 -6.14
C THR A 182 0.98 10.31 -7.59
N ALA A 183 -0.03 10.90 -8.23
CA ALA A 183 -0.34 10.58 -9.63
C ALA A 183 0.84 10.79 -10.59
N PRO A 184 1.74 11.78 -10.40
CA PRO A 184 2.95 11.90 -11.23
C PRO A 184 3.87 10.68 -11.20
N LEU A 185 3.79 9.82 -10.17
CA LEU A 185 4.55 8.58 -10.10
C LEU A 185 4.16 7.58 -11.21
N ILE A 186 2.92 7.61 -11.68
CA ILE A 186 2.45 6.75 -12.77
C ILE A 186 3.35 6.96 -13.98
N GLN A 187 3.44 8.20 -14.45
CA GLN A 187 4.31 8.55 -15.59
C GLN A 187 5.79 8.28 -15.29
N TRP A 188 6.24 8.53 -14.06
CA TRP A 188 7.63 8.29 -13.65
C TRP A 188 8.02 6.81 -13.74
N TYR A 189 7.16 5.89 -13.30
CA TYR A 189 7.38 4.44 -13.41
C TYR A 189 7.13 3.92 -14.82
N GLU A 190 6.22 4.52 -15.59
CA GLU A 190 6.00 4.20 -17.01
C GLU A 190 7.26 4.47 -17.84
N GLN A 191 7.87 5.65 -17.68
CA GLN A 191 9.13 6.02 -18.37
C GLN A 191 10.30 5.08 -18.02
N LYS A 192 10.23 4.38 -16.89
CA LYS A 192 11.23 3.37 -16.49
C LYS A 192 10.85 1.94 -16.88
N GLU A 193 9.76 1.77 -17.63
CA GLU A 193 9.21 0.47 -18.04
C GLU A 193 8.89 -0.48 -16.87
N LEU A 194 8.68 0.09 -15.67
CA LEU A 194 8.36 -0.65 -14.47
C LEU A 194 6.85 -0.70 -14.16
N LEU A 195 6.04 0.17 -14.77
CA LEU A 195 4.62 0.28 -14.47
C LEU A 195 3.81 -0.91 -15.00
N VAL A 196 2.87 -1.38 -14.19
CA VAL A 196 1.89 -2.42 -14.51
C VAL A 196 0.50 -1.90 -14.17
N PRO A 197 -0.26 -1.37 -15.12
CA PRO A 197 -1.63 -0.93 -14.86
C PRO A 197 -2.56 -2.14 -14.71
N ILE A 198 -3.39 -2.13 -13.67
CA ILE A 198 -4.35 -3.20 -13.33
C ILE A 198 -5.71 -2.58 -13.01
N HIS A 199 -6.74 -2.95 -13.74
CA HIS A 199 -8.11 -2.57 -13.40
C HIS A 199 -8.54 -3.20 -12.07
N ALA A 200 -8.82 -2.35 -11.06
CA ALA A 200 -9.13 -2.76 -9.70
C ALA A 200 -10.64 -2.91 -9.43
N LEU A 201 -11.44 -3.10 -10.47
CA LEU A 201 -12.86 -3.44 -10.37
C LEU A 201 -13.04 -4.96 -10.32
N GLY A 202 -14.04 -5.40 -9.53
CA GLY A 202 -14.33 -6.79 -9.28
C GLY A 202 -14.04 -7.21 -7.83
N THR A 203 -14.08 -8.50 -7.59
CA THR A 203 -13.74 -9.12 -6.30
C THR A 203 -12.25 -9.03 -6.01
N ALA A 204 -11.87 -9.20 -4.75
CA ALA A 204 -10.46 -9.22 -4.38
C ALA A 204 -9.70 -10.36 -5.05
N ASP A 205 -10.35 -11.51 -5.30
CA ASP A 205 -9.76 -12.67 -5.97
C ASP A 205 -9.45 -12.35 -7.43
N GLU A 206 -10.43 -11.83 -8.19
CA GLU A 206 -10.24 -11.45 -9.59
C GLU A 206 -9.12 -10.43 -9.79
N VAL A 207 -9.02 -9.44 -8.89
CA VAL A 207 -7.93 -8.46 -8.97
C VAL A 207 -6.58 -9.10 -8.64
N THR A 208 -6.53 -10.01 -7.65
CA THR A 208 -5.30 -10.76 -7.34
C THR A 208 -4.84 -11.58 -8.54
N GLU A 209 -5.75 -12.30 -9.19
CA GLU A 209 -5.45 -13.12 -10.37
C GLU A 209 -4.88 -12.30 -11.52
N ARG A 210 -5.46 -11.11 -11.80
CA ARG A 210 -4.91 -10.18 -12.82
C ARG A 210 -3.50 -9.72 -12.48
N ILE A 211 -3.24 -9.37 -11.22
CA ILE A 211 -1.90 -8.95 -10.79
C ILE A 211 -0.92 -10.09 -10.94
N VAL A 212 -1.24 -11.28 -10.43
CA VAL A 212 -0.37 -12.46 -10.48
C VAL A 212 -0.05 -12.83 -11.92
N ALA A 213 -1.07 -12.88 -12.80
CA ALA A 213 -0.87 -13.21 -14.21
C ALA A 213 0.12 -12.25 -14.91
N GLU A 214 0.01 -10.95 -14.63
CA GLU A 214 0.88 -9.94 -15.23
C GLU A 214 2.30 -9.95 -14.63
N VAL A 215 2.42 -10.12 -13.33
CA VAL A 215 3.72 -10.26 -12.65
C VAL A 215 4.47 -11.48 -13.15
N ASP A 216 3.79 -12.64 -13.22
CA ASP A 216 4.40 -13.89 -13.68
C ASP A 216 4.77 -13.82 -15.16
N ARG A 217 3.99 -13.12 -16.00
CA ARG A 217 4.33 -12.85 -17.39
C ARG A 217 5.65 -12.07 -17.49
N ARG A 218 5.77 -10.96 -16.78
CA ARG A 218 6.99 -10.13 -16.79
C ARG A 218 8.21 -10.84 -16.22
N GLN A 219 8.04 -11.72 -15.23
CA GLN A 219 9.15 -12.51 -14.70
C GLN A 219 9.68 -13.51 -15.71
N ARG A 220 8.80 -14.10 -16.56
CA ARG A 220 9.22 -15.01 -17.65
C ARG A 220 9.95 -14.30 -18.77
N ASP A 221 9.53 -13.06 -19.08
CA ASP A 221 10.09 -12.25 -20.19
C ASP A 221 11.43 -11.59 -19.81
N ARG A 222 11.85 -11.66 -18.55
CA ARG A 222 13.17 -11.18 -18.13
C ARG A 222 14.28 -12.09 -18.65
N PRO A 223 15.29 -11.55 -19.37
CA PRO A 223 16.45 -12.34 -19.74
C PRO A 223 17.14 -12.86 -18.47
N THR A 224 17.38 -14.16 -18.43
CA THR A 224 18.22 -14.81 -17.41
C THR A 224 19.64 -14.24 -17.51
N THR A 225 19.99 -13.34 -16.61
CA THR A 225 21.38 -12.85 -16.45
C THR A 225 22.19 -13.81 -15.59
#